data_ad13adee147223807c9629ed829ee913
#
_entry.id   ad13adee147223807c9629ed829ee913
#
_cell.length_a   1.000
_cell.length_b   1.000
_cell.length_c   1.000
_cell.angle_alpha   90.00
_cell.angle_beta   90.00
_cell.angle_gamma   90.00
#
_symmetry.space_group_name_H-M   'P 1'
#
loop_
_entity.id
_entity.type
_entity.pdbx_description
1 polymer ?
#
loop_
_entity_poly.entity_id
_entity_poly.type
_entity_poly.pdbx_seq_one_letter_code
_entity_poly.pdbx_strand_id
1 'polypeptide(L)' 'MKIKIIVHEAEEGGFWAEVPAIPGCATQGDDFQELLRNLTEAIAG' A
#
# COMPACT_ATOMS: atom_id res chain seq x y z
N MET A 1 10.79 -9.45 -11.08
CA MET A 1 10.96 -9.35 -9.62
C MET A 1 9.61 -9.34 -8.93
N LYS A 2 9.49 -10.08 -7.86
CA LYS A 2 8.22 -10.18 -7.12
C LYS A 2 8.36 -9.50 -5.77
N ILE A 3 7.37 -8.66 -5.45
CA ILE A 3 7.29 -8.02 -4.14
C ILE A 3 5.96 -8.42 -3.51
N LYS A 4 6.03 -8.89 -2.28
CA LYS A 4 4.82 -9.23 -1.54
C LYS A 4 4.22 -7.97 -0.92
N ILE A 5 2.95 -7.75 -1.17
CA ILE A 5 2.21 -6.62 -0.63
C ILE A 5 1.00 -7.16 0.12
N ILE A 6 0.80 -6.69 1.34
CA ILE A 6 -0.33 -7.10 2.17
C ILE A 6 -1.32 -5.95 2.22
N VAL A 7 -2.53 -6.19 1.70
CA VAL A 7 -3.58 -5.16 1.65
C VAL A 7 -4.62 -5.44 2.72
N HIS A 8 -4.99 -4.39 3.46
CA HIS A 8 -6.00 -4.46 4.50
C HIS A 8 -7.12 -3.47 4.22
N GLU A 9 -8.32 -3.80 4.65
CA GLU A 9 -9.43 -2.85 4.59
C GLU A 9 -9.37 -1.98 5.85
N ALA A 10 -9.52 -0.66 5.66
CA ALA A 10 -9.54 0.27 6.77
C ALA A 10 -10.95 0.33 7.36
N GLU A 11 -11.06 0.44 8.68
CA GLU A 11 -12.37 0.49 9.36
C GLU A 11 -13.21 1.68 8.93
N GLU A 12 -12.56 2.78 8.60
CA GLU A 12 -13.24 4.01 8.21
C GLU A 12 -13.57 4.07 6.73
N GLY A 13 -13.25 3.02 6.00
CA GLY A 13 -13.37 2.98 4.55
C GLY A 13 -11.99 3.12 3.91
N GLY A 14 -11.90 2.66 2.65
CA GLY A 14 -10.64 2.67 1.95
C GLY A 14 -9.77 1.47 2.30
N PHE A 15 -8.50 1.57 1.92
CA PHE A 15 -7.54 0.46 2.09
C PHE A 15 -6.21 1.00 2.57
N TRP A 16 -5.45 0.13 3.21
CA TRP A 16 -4.05 0.42 3.49
C TRP A 16 -3.23 -0.84 3.19
N ALA A 17 -1.97 -0.63 2.89
CA ALA A 17 -1.13 -1.74 2.50
C ALA A 17 0.26 -1.58 3.09
N GLU A 18 0.92 -2.72 3.29
CA GLU A 18 2.28 -2.73 3.79
C GLU A 18 3.14 -3.61 2.89
N VAL A 19 4.43 -3.28 2.82
CA VAL A 19 5.41 -4.01 2.03
C VAL A 19 6.45 -4.57 2.99
N PRO A 20 6.30 -5.83 3.40
CA PRO A 20 7.22 -6.41 4.40
C PRO A 20 8.70 -6.40 3.99
N ALA A 21 8.97 -6.47 2.69
CA ALA A 21 10.35 -6.48 2.19
C ALA A 21 11.06 -5.15 2.42
N ILE A 22 10.31 -4.07 2.63
CA ILE A 22 10.87 -2.74 2.84
C ILE A 22 10.39 -2.25 4.20
N PRO A 23 11.26 -2.26 5.23
CA PRO A 23 10.86 -1.84 6.58
C PRO A 23 10.30 -0.42 6.59
N GLY A 24 9.18 -0.25 7.25
CA GLY A 24 8.53 1.05 7.36
C GLY A 24 7.75 1.49 6.13
N CYS A 25 7.67 0.66 5.11
CA CYS A 25 6.94 1.01 3.90
C CYS A 25 5.48 0.62 4.03
N ALA A 26 4.62 1.63 4.19
CA ALA A 26 3.17 1.44 4.26
C ALA A 26 2.50 2.66 3.65
N THR A 27 1.32 2.44 3.09
CA THR A 27 0.57 3.53 2.48
C THR A 27 -0.93 3.24 2.54
N GLN A 28 -1.74 4.21 2.16
CA GLN A 28 -3.19 4.08 2.21
C GLN A 28 -3.82 4.78 1.02
N GLY A 29 -5.09 4.49 0.78
CA GLY A 29 -5.86 5.13 -0.27
C GLY A 29 -7.35 4.96 -0.01
N ASP A 30 -8.16 5.87 -0.53
CA ASP A 30 -9.62 5.80 -0.35
C ASP A 30 -10.24 4.69 -1.19
N ASP A 31 -9.61 4.33 -2.30
CA ASP A 31 -10.02 3.21 -3.12
C ASP A 31 -8.78 2.44 -3.56
N PHE A 32 -9.01 1.33 -4.25
CA PHE A 32 -7.92 0.46 -4.63
C PHE A 32 -6.97 1.11 -5.64
N GLN A 33 -7.50 1.91 -6.55
CA GLN A 33 -6.67 2.61 -7.54
C GLN A 33 -5.75 3.63 -6.88
N GLU A 34 -6.30 4.38 -5.93
CA GLU A 34 -5.50 5.35 -5.19
C GLU A 34 -4.42 4.65 -4.37
N LEU A 35 -4.78 3.52 -3.76
CA LEU A 35 -3.81 2.73 -3.01
C LEU A 35 -2.65 2.28 -3.89
N LEU A 36 -2.94 1.77 -5.10
CA LEU A 36 -1.91 1.33 -6.03
C LEU A 36 -1.00 2.47 -6.46
N ARG A 37 -1.57 3.64 -6.71
CA ARG A 37 -0.79 4.83 -7.06
C ARG A 37 0.16 5.21 -5.94
N ASN A 38 -0.37 5.24 -4.71
CA ASN A 38 0.42 5.60 -3.55
C ASN A 38 1.50 4.56 -3.25
N LEU A 39 1.19 3.28 -3.47
CA LEU A 39 2.18 2.21 -3.33
C LEU A 39 3.34 2.39 -4.31
N THR A 40 3.03 2.71 -5.55
CA THR A 40 4.06 2.92 -6.56
C THR A 40 5.00 4.04 -6.14
N GLU A 41 4.44 5.14 -5.65
CA GLU A 41 5.25 6.26 -5.16
C GLU A 41 6.08 5.89 -3.94
N ALA A 42 5.50 5.13 -3.02
CA ALA A 42 6.19 4.73 -1.81
C ALA A 42 7.38 3.81 -2.11
N ILE A 43 7.22 2.92 -3.07
CA ILE A 43 8.28 1.98 -3.45
C ILE A 43 9.35 2.68 -4.28
N ALA A 44 8.93 3.56 -5.19
CA ALA A 44 9.86 4.27 -6.07
C ALA A 44 10.62 5.38 -5.37
N GLY A 45 9.98 5.97 -4.38
CA GLY A 45 10.57 7.07 -3.64
C GLY A 45 11.44 6.64 -2.50
#